data_9d81d9fbb24c51745613b08962cacceb
#
_entry.id   9d81d9fbb24c51745613b08962cacceb
#
_cell.length_a   1.000
_cell.length_b   1.000
_cell.length_c   1.000
_cell.angle_alpha   90.00
_cell.angle_beta   90.00
_cell.angle_gamma   90.00
#
_symmetry.space_group_name_H-M   'P 1'
#
loop_
_entity.id
_entity.type
_entity.pdbx_description
1 polymer ?
#
loop_
_entity_poly.entity_id
_entity_poly.type
_entity_poly.pdbx_seq_one_letter_code
_entity_poly.pdbx_strand_id
1 'polypeptide(L)'
;CERSHVDIWLLNCCKRKHSMAVLRCGAAFRRYTGAMSENTESKERLARPLIRLAKLVGIGTSYVGMSHDYHEIDDDVLIEILSALGIEARNDDRQKEAIHRILKERHSRLVAPTVLHTVGEEDRLLVNTGIMEIPSASIILENGESYEGAIGVGPGDGSPAFDLDGNFVSTASLIIPADVPVGYHTLHVKVGNRSQDATLISAPSQVPLIDPMKVG
;
A
#
# COMPACT_ATOMS: atom_id res chain seq x y z
N CYS A 1 25.04 -3.49 -18.76
CA CYS A 1 25.22 -2.05 -18.97
C CYS A 1 23.84 -1.43 -19.21
N GLU A 2 23.08 -1.19 -18.15
CA GLU A 2 21.80 -0.48 -18.21
C GLU A 2 22.08 1.02 -18.10
N ARG A 3 21.89 1.75 -19.19
CA ARG A 3 21.86 3.22 -19.17
C ARG A 3 20.48 3.64 -18.70
N SER A 4 20.44 4.28 -17.54
CA SER A 4 19.21 4.81 -16.95
C SER A 4 18.61 5.91 -17.83
N HIS A 5 17.27 6.02 -17.83
CA HIS A 5 16.47 7.00 -18.58
C HIS A 5 16.86 8.49 -18.34
N VAL A 6 17.67 8.76 -17.33
CA VAL A 6 18.14 10.11 -16.96
C VAL A 6 19.21 10.62 -17.92
N ASP A 7 20.03 9.75 -18.53
CA ASP A 7 21.10 10.13 -19.44
C ASP A 7 20.59 10.64 -20.80
N ILE A 8 19.40 10.24 -21.19
CA ILE A 8 18.78 10.63 -22.47
C ILE A 8 18.24 12.07 -22.40
N TRP A 9 17.83 12.54 -21.24
CA TRP A 9 17.30 13.90 -21.06
C TRP A 9 18.38 14.95 -21.02
N LEU A 10 19.55 14.64 -20.46
CA LEU A 10 20.72 15.53 -20.40
C LEU A 10 21.37 15.73 -21.77
N LEU A 11 21.36 14.75 -22.65
CA LEU A 11 21.93 14.85 -23.99
C LEU A 11 21.09 15.70 -24.95
N ASN A 12 19.81 15.85 -24.74
CA ASN A 12 18.91 16.66 -25.55
C ASN A 12 18.92 18.16 -25.18
N CYS A 13 19.31 18.50 -23.94
CA CYS A 13 19.41 19.91 -23.54
C CYS A 13 20.65 20.61 -24.04
N CYS A 14 21.73 19.88 -24.38
CA CYS A 14 23.00 20.42 -24.81
C CYS A 14 23.11 20.70 -26.34
N LYS A 15 22.13 20.25 -27.14
CA LYS A 15 22.17 20.39 -28.62
C LYS A 15 21.50 21.63 -29.20
N ARG A 16 20.88 22.49 -28.37
CA ARG A 16 20.35 23.79 -28.87
C ARG A 16 21.29 24.93 -28.50
N LYS A 17 22.01 25.37 -29.50
CA LYS A 17 22.83 26.58 -29.50
C LYS A 17 22.04 27.79 -29.01
N HIS A 18 22.53 28.55 -28.01
CA HIS A 18 22.90 29.96 -28.07
C HIS A 18 23.27 30.47 -26.68
N SER A 19 24.44 31.00 -26.60
CA SER A 19 25.03 32.02 -25.73
C SER A 19 24.12 32.64 -24.66
N MET A 20 24.53 32.56 -23.39
CA MET A 20 24.09 33.18 -22.14
C MET A 20 23.56 32.29 -21.04
N ALA A 21 23.57 30.98 -21.15
CA ALA A 21 23.03 30.07 -20.14
C ALA A 21 24.05 29.48 -19.14
N VAL A 22 25.34 29.77 -19.29
CA VAL A 22 26.41 29.10 -18.53
C VAL A 22 26.45 29.56 -17.04
N LEU A 23 26.05 30.79 -16.75
CA LEU A 23 26.07 31.33 -15.36
C LEU A 23 24.85 30.94 -14.54
N ARG A 24 23.75 30.49 -15.14
CA ARG A 24 22.55 29.99 -14.40
C ARG A 24 22.59 28.51 -14.11
N CYS A 25 23.47 27.75 -14.77
CA CYS A 25 23.57 26.31 -14.58
C CYS A 25 24.22 25.92 -13.25
N GLY A 26 25.12 26.72 -12.71
CA GLY A 26 25.80 26.43 -11.43
C GLY A 26 24.89 26.49 -10.20
N ALA A 27 23.89 27.39 -10.18
CA ALA A 27 22.96 27.50 -9.06
C ALA A 27 21.85 26.44 -9.13
N ALA A 28 21.47 25.99 -10.33
CA ALA A 28 20.52 24.90 -10.52
C ALA A 28 21.15 23.54 -10.21
N PHE A 29 22.45 23.37 -10.53
CA PHE A 29 23.20 22.16 -10.23
C PHE A 29 23.41 21.98 -8.71
N ARG A 30 23.65 23.08 -7.98
CA ARG A 30 23.78 23.03 -6.52
C ARG A 30 22.45 22.70 -5.81
N ARG A 31 21.31 23.14 -6.33
CA ARG A 31 19.98 22.75 -5.83
C ARG A 31 19.63 21.30 -6.15
N TYR A 32 20.08 20.81 -7.29
CA TYR A 32 19.82 19.44 -7.72
C TYR A 32 20.66 18.42 -6.93
N THR A 33 21.92 18.76 -6.61
CA THR A 33 22.77 17.90 -5.77
C THR A 33 22.30 17.88 -4.30
N GLY A 34 21.77 18.97 -3.75
CA GLY A 34 21.14 19.01 -2.44
C GLY A 34 19.88 18.11 -2.40
N ALA A 35 18.99 18.22 -3.38
CA ALA A 35 17.78 17.38 -3.46
C ALA A 35 18.10 15.90 -3.68
N MET A 36 19.19 15.55 -4.37
CA MET A 36 19.64 14.16 -4.51
C MET A 36 20.23 13.60 -3.21
N SER A 37 20.91 14.43 -2.39
CA SER A 37 21.44 14.05 -1.09
C SER A 37 20.29 13.78 -0.09
N GLU A 38 19.32 14.67 0.02
CA GLU A 38 18.15 14.49 0.86
C GLU A 38 17.33 13.24 0.48
N ASN A 39 17.22 12.94 -0.82
CA ASN A 39 16.50 11.75 -1.29
C ASN A 39 17.26 10.44 -0.98
N THR A 40 18.59 10.48 -0.91
CA THR A 40 19.42 9.33 -0.58
C THR A 40 19.34 9.03 0.92
N GLU A 41 19.50 10.02 1.80
CA GLU A 41 19.36 9.89 3.24
C GLU A 41 17.95 9.39 3.63
N SER A 42 16.92 9.93 3.01
CA SER A 42 15.55 9.47 3.21
C SER A 42 15.36 8.00 2.80
N LYS A 43 15.97 7.56 1.70
CA LYS A 43 15.92 6.15 1.27
C LYS A 43 16.68 5.22 2.21
N GLU A 44 17.86 5.61 2.67
CA GLU A 44 18.65 4.83 3.62
C GLU A 44 17.91 4.71 4.96
N ARG A 45 17.34 5.80 5.46
CA ARG A 45 16.52 5.77 6.66
C ARG A 45 15.30 4.85 6.51
N LEU A 46 14.59 4.94 5.40
CA LEU A 46 13.43 4.08 5.12
C LEU A 46 13.79 2.60 5.01
N ALA A 47 15.05 2.28 4.71
CA ALA A 47 15.56 0.91 4.67
C ALA A 47 15.88 0.35 6.07
N ARG A 48 16.00 1.19 7.12
CA ARG A 48 16.28 0.74 8.49
C ARG A 48 15.17 -0.15 9.02
N PRO A 49 15.49 -1.31 9.63
CA PRO A 49 14.48 -2.26 10.12
C PRO A 49 13.46 -1.62 11.06
N LEU A 50 13.89 -0.74 11.98
CA LEU A 50 13.00 -0.05 12.92
C LEU A 50 11.95 0.80 12.22
N ILE A 51 12.36 1.63 11.26
CA ILE A 51 11.45 2.51 10.51
C ILE A 51 10.49 1.69 9.66
N ARG A 52 11.00 0.61 9.05
CA ARG A 52 10.18 -0.32 8.28
C ARG A 52 9.14 -1.02 9.14
N LEU A 53 9.54 -1.46 10.35
CA LEU A 53 8.65 -2.10 11.31
C LEU A 53 7.56 -1.14 11.79
N ALA A 54 7.93 0.10 12.18
CA ALA A 54 6.99 1.12 12.61
C ALA A 54 5.93 1.40 11.53
N LYS A 55 6.35 1.62 10.28
CA LYS A 55 5.44 1.81 9.16
C LYS A 55 4.57 0.60 8.88
N LEU A 56 5.10 -0.61 9.02
CA LEU A 56 4.36 -1.85 8.81
C LEU A 56 3.18 -1.99 9.78
N VAL A 57 3.31 -1.49 11.00
CA VAL A 57 2.23 -1.50 12.01
C VAL A 57 1.43 -0.21 12.06
N GLY A 58 1.68 0.74 11.14
CA GLY A 58 0.92 1.99 11.03
C GLY A 58 1.38 3.12 11.94
N ILE A 59 2.58 3.02 12.53
CA ILE A 59 3.15 4.09 13.35
C ILE A 59 3.76 5.14 12.42
N GLY A 60 3.39 6.42 12.62
CA GLY A 60 4.06 7.55 11.99
C GLY A 60 5.52 7.63 12.43
N THR A 61 6.43 7.92 11.53
CA THR A 61 7.87 8.04 11.81
C THR A 61 8.37 9.48 11.71
N SER A 62 7.46 10.41 11.36
CA SER A 62 7.75 11.83 11.23
C SER A 62 6.44 12.62 11.26
N TYR A 63 6.53 13.90 11.55
CA TYR A 63 5.40 14.83 11.51
C TYR A 63 5.86 16.22 11.10
N VAL A 64 4.91 17.05 10.67
CA VAL A 64 5.14 18.47 10.39
C VAL A 64 4.62 19.27 11.56
N GLY A 65 5.47 20.05 12.20
CA GLY A 65 5.13 20.92 13.32
C GLY A 65 4.29 22.13 12.89
N MET A 66 3.79 22.91 13.87
CA MET A 66 2.97 24.11 13.60
C MET A 66 3.74 25.19 12.81
N SER A 67 5.05 25.25 12.94
CA SER A 67 5.94 26.16 12.20
C SER A 67 6.25 25.67 10.77
N HIS A 68 5.63 24.58 10.33
CA HIS A 68 5.90 23.88 9.07
C HIS A 68 7.29 23.22 9.04
N ASP A 69 7.93 23.01 10.18
CA ASP A 69 9.18 22.30 10.31
C ASP A 69 8.92 20.80 10.30
N TYR A 70 9.78 20.07 9.58
CA TYR A 70 9.74 18.61 9.53
C TYR A 70 10.49 18.03 10.73
N HIS A 71 9.84 17.18 11.48
CA HIS A 71 10.39 16.49 12.64
C HIS A 71 10.35 14.98 12.42
N GLU A 72 11.44 14.33 12.75
CA GLU A 72 11.52 12.88 12.79
C GLU A 72 11.29 12.42 14.23
N ILE A 73 10.65 11.27 14.38
CA ILE A 73 10.47 10.64 15.70
C ILE A 73 11.75 9.86 16.04
N ASP A 74 12.23 10.06 17.26
CA ASP A 74 13.43 9.40 17.76
C ASP A 74 13.23 7.89 17.87
N ASP A 75 14.32 7.14 17.66
CA ASP A 75 14.29 5.68 17.66
C ASP A 75 13.80 5.11 19.00
N ASP A 76 14.21 5.70 20.12
CA ASP A 76 13.80 5.26 21.46
C ASP A 76 12.29 5.36 21.65
N VAL A 77 11.68 6.45 21.14
CA VAL A 77 10.22 6.63 21.17
C VAL A 77 9.51 5.58 20.33
N LEU A 78 10.03 5.30 19.13
CA LEU A 78 9.48 4.25 18.28
C LEU A 78 9.57 2.87 18.94
N ILE A 79 10.68 2.56 19.59
CA ILE A 79 10.87 1.30 20.32
C ILE A 79 9.89 1.19 21.49
N GLU A 80 9.68 2.26 22.25
CA GLU A 80 8.71 2.28 23.35
C GLU A 80 7.27 2.09 22.86
N ILE A 81 6.87 2.76 21.77
CA ILE A 81 5.53 2.58 21.16
C ILE A 81 5.36 1.13 20.68
N LEU A 82 6.36 0.57 20.00
CA LEU A 82 6.32 -0.82 19.55
C LEU A 82 6.21 -1.79 20.72
N SER A 83 6.96 -1.53 21.79
CA SER A 83 6.90 -2.33 23.03
C SER A 83 5.52 -2.28 23.67
N ALA A 84 4.87 -1.11 23.70
CA ALA A 84 3.51 -0.95 24.20
C ALA A 84 2.47 -1.73 23.37
N LEU A 85 2.75 -1.94 22.07
CA LEU A 85 1.96 -2.80 21.19
C LEU A 85 2.31 -4.30 21.30
N GLY A 86 3.19 -4.68 22.23
CA GLY A 86 3.67 -6.06 22.39
C GLY A 86 4.67 -6.52 21.33
N ILE A 87 5.31 -5.59 20.64
CA ILE A 87 6.30 -5.87 19.59
C ILE A 87 7.70 -5.55 20.11
N GLU A 88 8.52 -6.57 20.29
CA GLU A 88 9.90 -6.39 20.71
C GLU A 88 10.77 -5.86 19.57
N ALA A 89 11.37 -4.68 19.74
CA ALA A 89 12.12 -3.97 18.70
C ALA A 89 13.46 -3.39 19.18
N ARG A 90 14.04 -3.91 20.28
CA ARG A 90 15.24 -3.34 20.94
C ARG A 90 16.51 -3.38 20.10
N ASN A 91 16.61 -4.29 19.14
CA ASN A 91 17.76 -4.42 18.26
C ASN A 91 17.31 -4.88 16.86
N ASP A 92 18.21 -4.75 15.89
CA ASP A 92 17.96 -5.05 14.48
C ASP A 92 17.44 -6.47 14.25
N ASP A 93 17.93 -7.46 15.00
CA ASP A 93 17.52 -8.85 14.81
C ASP A 93 16.06 -9.06 15.26
N ARG A 94 15.67 -8.48 16.41
CA ARG A 94 14.28 -8.51 16.89
C ARG A 94 13.35 -7.73 15.97
N GLN A 95 13.81 -6.63 15.40
CA GLN A 95 13.04 -5.85 14.42
C GLN A 95 12.80 -6.67 13.16
N LYS A 96 13.82 -7.34 12.62
CA LYS A 96 13.69 -8.22 11.44
C LYS A 96 12.78 -9.41 11.71
N GLU A 97 12.93 -10.04 12.88
CA GLU A 97 12.06 -11.14 13.32
C GLU A 97 10.59 -10.69 13.42
N ALA A 98 10.34 -9.53 14.02
CA ALA A 98 9.00 -8.95 14.13
C ALA A 98 8.40 -8.63 12.74
N ILE A 99 9.19 -8.03 11.85
CA ILE A 99 8.78 -7.77 10.46
C ILE A 99 8.38 -9.08 9.78
N HIS A 100 9.22 -10.10 9.86
CA HIS A 100 8.97 -11.40 9.24
C HIS A 100 7.68 -12.03 9.79
N ARG A 101 7.48 -12.05 11.11
CA ARG A 101 6.29 -12.57 11.75
C ARG A 101 5.01 -11.84 11.28
N ILE A 102 5.03 -10.50 11.24
CA ILE A 102 3.88 -9.70 10.83
C ILE A 102 3.58 -9.92 9.34
N LEU A 103 4.59 -9.97 8.49
CA LEU A 103 4.41 -10.27 7.08
C LEU A 103 3.84 -11.67 6.86
N LYS A 104 4.37 -12.66 7.58
CA LYS A 104 3.86 -14.04 7.54
C LYS A 104 2.38 -14.11 7.95
N GLU A 105 2.00 -13.43 9.02
CA GLU A 105 0.61 -13.38 9.45
C GLU A 105 -0.30 -12.70 8.41
N ARG A 106 0.13 -11.56 7.86
CA ARG A 106 -0.63 -10.85 6.81
C ARG A 106 -0.84 -11.70 5.56
N HIS A 107 0.21 -12.37 5.11
CA HIS A 107 0.16 -13.19 3.90
C HIS A 107 -0.38 -14.59 4.11
N SER A 108 -0.60 -15.03 5.35
CA SER A 108 -1.34 -16.26 5.64
C SER A 108 -2.81 -16.14 5.23
N ARG A 109 -3.34 -14.93 5.23
CA ARG A 109 -4.71 -14.64 4.79
C ARG A 109 -4.73 -14.35 3.29
N LEU A 110 -5.76 -14.83 2.60
CA LEU A 110 -5.96 -14.51 1.18
C LEU A 110 -6.39 -13.05 1.00
N VAL A 111 -7.29 -12.58 1.86
CA VAL A 111 -7.84 -11.21 1.85
C VAL A 111 -8.00 -10.68 3.27
N ALA A 112 -8.22 -9.38 3.39
CA ALA A 112 -8.65 -8.78 4.65
C ALA A 112 -10.00 -9.40 5.09
N PRO A 113 -10.23 -9.58 6.42
CA PRO A 113 -11.47 -10.16 6.92
C PRO A 113 -12.71 -9.29 6.63
N THR A 114 -12.51 -8.00 6.39
CA THR A 114 -13.55 -7.05 5.99
C THR A 114 -13.08 -6.25 4.80
N VAL A 115 -13.93 -6.15 3.79
CA VAL A 115 -13.72 -5.42 2.55
C VAL A 115 -14.80 -4.36 2.44
N LEU A 116 -14.41 -3.15 2.11
CA LEU A 116 -15.34 -2.05 1.84
C LEU A 116 -15.54 -1.92 0.32
N HIS A 117 -16.76 -1.69 -0.08
CA HIS A 117 -17.17 -1.45 -1.48
C HIS A 117 -18.08 -0.24 -1.55
N THR A 118 -17.91 0.57 -2.60
CA THR A 118 -18.75 1.73 -2.87
C THR A 118 -19.70 1.42 -4.02
N VAL A 119 -20.98 1.39 -3.76
CA VAL A 119 -21.99 1.14 -4.81
C VAL A 119 -21.87 2.17 -5.92
N GLY A 120 -21.84 1.71 -7.15
CA GLY A 120 -21.67 2.55 -8.35
C GLY A 120 -20.22 2.68 -8.81
N GLU A 121 -19.24 2.15 -8.08
CA GLU A 121 -17.83 2.15 -8.43
C GLU A 121 -17.31 0.72 -8.52
N GLU A 122 -16.34 0.47 -9.39
CA GLU A 122 -15.60 -0.79 -9.40
C GLU A 122 -14.46 -0.70 -8.39
N ASP A 123 -14.45 -1.59 -7.40
CA ASP A 123 -13.39 -1.63 -6.40
C ASP A 123 -12.41 -2.76 -6.69
N ARG A 124 -11.13 -2.44 -6.49
CA ARG A 124 -10.04 -3.40 -6.67
C ARG A 124 -9.58 -3.93 -5.33
N LEU A 125 -9.82 -5.21 -5.08
CA LEU A 125 -9.40 -5.93 -3.88
C LEU A 125 -8.11 -6.71 -4.15
N LEU A 126 -7.06 -6.44 -3.40
CA LEU A 126 -5.82 -7.23 -3.45
C LEU A 126 -5.98 -8.56 -2.74
N VAL A 127 -5.53 -9.62 -3.39
CA VAL A 127 -5.56 -11.01 -2.91
C VAL A 127 -4.14 -11.55 -2.86
N ASN A 128 -3.77 -12.14 -1.73
CA ASN A 128 -2.48 -12.82 -1.59
C ASN A 128 -2.51 -14.18 -2.29
N THR A 129 -1.66 -14.33 -3.30
CA THR A 129 -1.57 -15.54 -4.13
C THR A 129 -0.17 -16.12 -4.06
N GLY A 130 0.01 -17.35 -4.51
CA GLY A 130 1.31 -17.84 -4.94
C GLY A 130 1.65 -17.32 -6.34
N ILE A 131 2.88 -17.64 -6.80
CA ILE A 131 3.27 -17.29 -8.18
C ILE A 131 2.38 -18.09 -9.15
N MET A 132 1.83 -17.38 -10.15
CA MET A 132 0.97 -17.95 -11.20
C MET A 132 -0.37 -18.53 -10.70
N GLU A 133 -0.75 -18.34 -9.45
CA GLU A 133 -2.08 -18.68 -8.97
C GLU A 133 -3.08 -17.59 -9.35
N ILE A 134 -4.22 -18.00 -9.88
CA ILE A 134 -5.31 -17.10 -10.27
C ILE A 134 -6.40 -17.20 -9.20
N PRO A 135 -6.78 -16.09 -8.55
CA PRO A 135 -7.89 -16.10 -7.60
C PRO A 135 -9.23 -16.24 -8.32
N SER A 136 -10.20 -16.83 -7.63
CA SER A 136 -11.60 -16.80 -7.99
C SER A 136 -12.42 -16.36 -6.78
N ALA A 137 -13.56 -15.75 -7.03
CA ALA A 137 -14.45 -15.33 -5.95
C ALA A 137 -15.92 -15.46 -6.34
N SER A 138 -16.77 -15.55 -5.31
CA SER A 138 -18.21 -15.43 -5.40
C SER A 138 -18.73 -14.59 -4.23
N ILE A 139 -19.85 -13.91 -4.42
CA ILE A 139 -20.49 -13.10 -3.38
C ILE A 139 -21.84 -13.74 -3.05
N ILE A 140 -22.08 -13.94 -1.76
CA ILE A 140 -23.39 -14.30 -1.21
C ILE A 140 -23.98 -13.03 -0.61
N LEU A 141 -25.11 -12.62 -1.12
CA LEU A 141 -25.81 -11.42 -0.68
C LEU A 141 -26.36 -11.58 0.74
N GLU A 142 -26.68 -10.49 1.40
CA GLU A 142 -27.23 -10.46 2.75
C GLU A 142 -28.54 -11.26 2.88
N ASN A 143 -29.33 -11.35 1.79
CA ASN A 143 -30.53 -12.17 1.73
C ASN A 143 -30.28 -13.67 1.50
N GLY A 144 -29.02 -14.10 1.38
CA GLY A 144 -28.61 -15.48 1.14
C GLY A 144 -28.57 -15.90 -0.35
N GLU A 145 -28.90 -15.01 -1.27
CA GLU A 145 -28.81 -15.30 -2.71
C GLU A 145 -27.38 -15.13 -3.21
N SER A 146 -27.03 -15.88 -4.26
CA SER A 146 -25.74 -15.68 -4.95
C SER A 146 -25.85 -14.45 -5.85
N TYR A 147 -24.81 -13.62 -5.83
CA TYR A 147 -24.66 -12.54 -6.79
C TYR A 147 -24.33 -13.12 -8.18
N GLU A 148 -25.15 -12.78 -9.18
CA GLU A 148 -25.05 -13.34 -10.54
C GLU A 148 -24.02 -12.62 -11.43
N GLY A 149 -23.45 -11.47 -10.97
CA GLY A 149 -22.48 -10.72 -11.73
C GLY A 149 -21.10 -11.37 -11.73
N ALA A 150 -20.32 -11.09 -12.77
CA ALA A 150 -18.96 -11.60 -12.89
C ALA A 150 -17.98 -10.77 -12.08
N ILE A 151 -17.21 -11.45 -11.20
CA ILE A 151 -16.08 -10.84 -10.48
C ILE A 151 -14.86 -10.94 -11.39
N GLY A 152 -14.31 -9.77 -11.77
CA GLY A 152 -13.14 -9.70 -12.61
C GLY A 152 -11.86 -10.12 -11.86
N VAL A 153 -10.86 -10.54 -12.62
CA VAL A 153 -9.50 -10.82 -12.10
C VAL A 153 -8.51 -9.95 -12.86
N GLY A 154 -7.64 -9.29 -12.13
CA GLY A 154 -6.62 -8.42 -12.69
C GLY A 154 -5.24 -8.64 -12.08
N PRO A 155 -4.22 -7.92 -12.58
CA PRO A 155 -2.89 -7.96 -12.00
C PRO A 155 -2.92 -7.42 -10.57
N GLY A 156 -1.93 -7.83 -9.77
CA GLY A 156 -1.69 -7.27 -8.44
C GLY A 156 -1.29 -5.79 -8.48
N ASP A 157 -0.83 -5.28 -7.37
CA ASP A 157 -0.39 -3.89 -7.19
C ASP A 157 0.99 -3.58 -7.80
N GLY A 158 1.60 -4.54 -8.48
CA GLY A 158 2.96 -4.43 -9.03
C GLY A 158 4.06 -4.66 -8.00
N SER A 159 3.72 -5.00 -6.78
CA SER A 159 4.70 -5.40 -5.77
C SER A 159 5.44 -6.66 -6.24
N PRO A 160 6.79 -6.70 -6.12
CA PRO A 160 7.54 -7.87 -6.49
C PRO A 160 7.16 -9.04 -5.58
N ALA A 161 7.07 -10.23 -6.16
CA ALA A 161 6.93 -11.45 -5.38
C ALA A 161 8.13 -11.59 -4.43
N PHE A 162 7.87 -11.98 -3.19
CA PHE A 162 8.92 -12.17 -2.19
C PHE A 162 8.83 -13.56 -1.57
N ASP A 163 9.99 -14.08 -1.16
CA ASP A 163 10.08 -15.37 -0.48
C ASP A 163 9.71 -15.21 1.00
N LEU A 164 8.80 -16.03 1.45
CA LEU A 164 8.39 -16.13 2.84
C LEU A 164 8.50 -17.61 3.27
N ASP A 165 9.60 -17.97 3.92
CA ASP A 165 9.92 -19.33 4.35
C ASP A 165 9.90 -20.36 3.19
N GLY A 166 10.46 -20.04 2.03
CA GLY A 166 10.47 -20.88 0.85
C GLY A 166 9.18 -20.87 0.03
N ASN A 167 8.21 -20.04 0.41
CA ASN A 167 6.98 -19.82 -0.35
C ASN A 167 7.02 -18.43 -0.97
N PHE A 168 6.99 -18.37 -2.28
CA PHE A 168 6.88 -17.11 -2.97
C PHE A 168 5.44 -16.59 -2.89
N VAL A 169 5.30 -15.40 -2.30
CA VAL A 169 4.03 -14.68 -2.19
C VAL A 169 3.99 -13.58 -3.25
N SER A 170 2.87 -13.49 -3.91
CA SER A 170 2.55 -12.47 -4.90
C SER A 170 1.16 -11.91 -4.61
N THR A 171 0.75 -10.93 -5.36
CA THR A 171 -0.61 -10.37 -5.30
C THR A 171 -1.29 -10.48 -6.66
N ALA A 172 -2.60 -10.70 -6.62
CA ALA A 172 -3.50 -10.49 -7.75
C ALA A 172 -4.63 -9.56 -7.29
N SER A 173 -5.47 -9.09 -8.18
CA SER A 173 -6.65 -8.34 -7.79
C SER A 173 -7.93 -9.03 -8.22
N LEU A 174 -8.96 -8.93 -7.38
CA LEU A 174 -10.34 -9.14 -7.73
C LEU A 174 -11.00 -7.78 -7.99
N ILE A 175 -11.84 -7.70 -8.99
CA ILE A 175 -12.59 -6.49 -9.33
C ILE A 175 -14.02 -6.74 -8.88
N ILE A 176 -14.42 -6.03 -7.82
CA ILE A 176 -15.78 -6.06 -7.30
C ILE A 176 -16.64 -5.17 -8.20
N PRO A 177 -17.73 -5.70 -8.78
CA PRO A 177 -18.56 -4.94 -9.70
C PRO A 177 -19.30 -3.79 -9.04
N ALA A 178 -19.53 -2.72 -9.78
CA ALA A 178 -20.20 -1.50 -9.33
C ALA A 178 -21.67 -1.69 -8.91
N ASP A 179 -22.32 -2.75 -9.38
CA ASP A 179 -23.75 -3.04 -9.19
C ASP A 179 -24.03 -3.98 -8.01
N VAL A 180 -23.01 -4.31 -7.20
CA VAL A 180 -23.24 -5.03 -5.94
C VAL A 180 -24.12 -4.17 -5.03
N PRO A 181 -25.29 -4.67 -4.57
CA PRO A 181 -26.24 -3.85 -3.81
C PRO A 181 -25.68 -3.42 -2.45
N VAL A 182 -26.30 -2.39 -1.86
CA VAL A 182 -26.00 -1.97 -0.48
C VAL A 182 -26.34 -3.11 0.48
N GLY A 183 -25.43 -3.40 1.42
CA GLY A 183 -25.65 -4.43 2.46
C GLY A 183 -24.36 -5.05 2.97
N TYR A 184 -24.53 -6.06 3.83
CA TYR A 184 -23.47 -6.87 4.39
C TYR A 184 -23.47 -8.24 3.71
N HIS A 185 -22.49 -8.45 2.85
CA HIS A 185 -22.41 -9.66 2.03
C HIS A 185 -21.25 -10.53 2.46
N THR A 186 -21.24 -11.78 2.05
CA THR A 186 -20.10 -12.69 2.24
C THR A 186 -19.36 -12.85 0.93
N LEU A 187 -18.08 -12.50 0.91
CA LEU A 187 -17.17 -12.71 -0.19
C LEU A 187 -16.38 -13.99 0.04
N HIS A 188 -16.63 -15.02 -0.78
CA HIS A 188 -15.83 -16.24 -0.81
C HIS A 188 -14.68 -16.07 -1.78
N VAL A 189 -13.46 -16.19 -1.31
CA VAL A 189 -12.24 -16.12 -2.15
C VAL A 189 -11.54 -17.46 -2.14
N LYS A 190 -11.14 -17.93 -3.32
CA LYS A 190 -10.41 -19.18 -3.50
C LYS A 190 -9.17 -18.95 -4.35
N VAL A 191 -8.04 -19.49 -3.90
CA VAL A 191 -6.74 -19.48 -4.60
C VAL A 191 -6.11 -20.85 -4.47
N GLY A 192 -6.03 -21.59 -5.58
CA GLY A 192 -5.58 -22.99 -5.56
C GLY A 192 -6.43 -23.83 -4.60
N ASN A 193 -5.77 -24.42 -3.58
CA ASN A 193 -6.44 -25.23 -2.55
C ASN A 193 -6.84 -24.44 -1.29
N ARG A 194 -6.54 -23.14 -1.23
CA ARG A 194 -6.88 -22.26 -0.11
C ARG A 194 -8.20 -21.55 -0.39
N SER A 195 -9.05 -21.41 0.61
CA SER A 195 -10.26 -20.61 0.55
C SER A 195 -10.42 -19.81 1.83
N GLN A 196 -11.03 -18.65 1.72
CA GLN A 196 -11.32 -17.76 2.84
C GLN A 196 -12.57 -16.96 2.56
N ASP A 197 -13.36 -16.75 3.63
CA ASP A 197 -14.51 -15.87 3.62
C ASP A 197 -14.12 -14.51 4.21
N ALA A 198 -14.68 -13.46 3.64
CA ALA A 198 -14.57 -12.10 4.12
C ALA A 198 -15.93 -11.42 4.13
N THR A 199 -16.13 -10.49 5.05
CA THR A 199 -17.32 -9.65 5.04
C THR A 199 -17.15 -8.54 4.02
N LEU A 200 -18.02 -8.49 3.02
CA LEU A 200 -18.08 -7.39 2.06
C LEU A 200 -19.16 -6.41 2.51
N ILE A 201 -18.73 -5.21 2.91
CA ILE A 201 -19.63 -4.12 3.28
C ILE A 201 -19.79 -3.22 2.06
N SER A 202 -20.97 -3.27 1.44
CA SER A 202 -21.30 -2.42 0.29
C SER A 202 -22.11 -1.22 0.78
N ALA A 203 -21.54 -0.03 0.62
CA ALA A 203 -22.10 1.23 1.12
C ALA A 203 -22.37 2.21 -0.03
N PRO A 204 -23.36 3.11 0.09
CA PRO A 204 -23.56 4.17 -0.87
C PRO A 204 -22.41 5.18 -0.83
N SER A 205 -22.12 5.82 -1.96
CA SER A 205 -21.07 6.84 -2.07
C SER A 205 -21.35 8.10 -1.24
N GLN A 206 -22.59 8.34 -0.86
CA GLN A 206 -23.02 9.48 -0.08
C GLN A 206 -23.97 9.06 1.03
N VAL A 207 -23.78 9.64 2.21
CA VAL A 207 -24.75 9.49 3.31
C VAL A 207 -26.03 10.25 2.91
N PRO A 208 -27.22 9.62 3.00
CA PRO A 208 -28.47 10.32 2.75
C PRO A 208 -28.59 11.54 3.66
N LEU A 209 -28.81 12.73 3.08
CA LEU A 209 -29.08 13.92 3.85
C LEU A 209 -30.41 13.75 4.60
N ILE A 210 -30.37 13.84 5.91
CA ILE A 210 -31.57 13.89 6.72
C ILE A 210 -32.26 15.22 6.42
N ASP A 211 -33.50 15.17 5.92
CA ASP A 211 -34.31 16.37 5.72
C ASP A 211 -34.62 16.96 7.10
N PRO A 212 -34.07 18.15 7.43
CA PRO A 212 -34.26 18.77 8.73
C PRO A 212 -35.73 19.09 9.03
N MET A 213 -36.60 19.11 8.03
CA MET A 213 -38.05 19.31 8.17
C MET A 213 -38.81 18.06 8.58
N LYS A 214 -38.18 16.89 8.53
CA LYS A 214 -38.80 15.59 8.92
C LYS A 214 -38.37 15.08 10.30
N VAL A 215 -37.50 15.82 10.99
CA VAL A 215 -37.10 15.53 12.37
C VAL A 215 -37.91 16.46 13.26
N GLY A 216 -39.16 16.08 13.51
CA GLY A 216 -40.09 16.72 14.39
C GLY A 216 -40.76 15.72 15.32
#